data_32b3513c7aa71e1c8b9d2c72263c4a27
#
_entry.id   32b3513c7aa71e1c8b9d2c72263c4a27
#
_cell.length_a   1.000
_cell.length_b   1.000
_cell.length_c   1.000
_cell.angle_alpha   90.00
_cell.angle_beta   90.00
_cell.angle_gamma   90.00
#
_symmetry.space_group_name_H-M   'P 1'
#
loop_
_entity.id
_entity.type
_entity.pdbx_description
1 polymer ?
#
loop_
_entity_poly.entity_id
_entity_poly.type
_entity_poly.pdbx_seq_one_letter_code
_entity_poly.pdbx_strand_id
1 'polypeptide(L)'
;MVGIVLGDMVGIEAWWVAVMAAVCSSFGYLWRRKNVGEVCIALSIVLWAMCATELRTPQTLSQPTHPTEHNITITTEPYTSGRWQRAEAKTVLGGRKANLLLYADSSVVVSLGAKGSAYGYLNPLPEGSYGKLMARRGFVGTLYLTSPVDWDSHDTATSPTIAARRVQSRLVERVERLGLAPDEEAVVEAMLLGARHNISPTLRQAYSRAGASHILAISGLHVGLVAMVVWWLCWLLPIAGRRGHIVRNLLASVVMILYATICGLSPSVVRATIMFVTVQMALCYGTSRSALNTLCGAVTIMLLANPNNLYDISFRLSVVAVIGILVGYRPMVEFFGGTERHRLLGALLGVVAVGLCSTLATLPLVAHTFSVVSLVGIFLNPIVILTAQIIVMGGLIWVSLPLKWLTPLFRWIVGGAAEVQNRVVEYASGLSWGAIECTVPEWIVAVAYGLMLAGIIAAALWKERKIWRIKS
;
A
#
# COMPACT_ATOMS: atom_id res chain seq x y z
N MET A 1 9.13 -15.73 0.23
CA MET A 1 8.66 -15.48 1.60
C MET A 1 9.46 -16.25 2.64
N VAL A 2 9.54 -17.58 2.54
CA VAL A 2 10.32 -18.41 3.51
C VAL A 2 11.75 -17.90 3.67
N GLY A 3 12.48 -17.61 2.55
CA GLY A 3 13.84 -17.10 2.61
C GLY A 3 13.99 -15.73 3.29
N ILE A 4 12.98 -14.85 3.19
CA ILE A 4 13.01 -13.54 3.84
C ILE A 4 12.90 -13.71 5.36
N VAL A 5 12.00 -14.59 5.81
CA VAL A 5 11.84 -14.89 7.25
C VAL A 5 13.09 -15.55 7.82
N LEU A 6 13.68 -16.51 7.09
CA LEU A 6 14.92 -17.16 7.51
C LEU A 6 16.10 -16.17 7.56
N GLY A 7 16.22 -15.25 6.61
CA GLY A 7 17.24 -14.21 6.60
C GLY A 7 17.15 -13.28 7.82
N ASP A 8 15.94 -12.89 8.22
CA ASP A 8 15.70 -12.05 9.41
C ASP A 8 16.01 -12.80 10.74
N MET A 9 15.96 -14.14 10.74
CA MET A 9 16.19 -14.96 11.95
C MET A 9 17.63 -15.43 12.15
N VAL A 10 18.38 -15.64 11.06
CA VAL A 10 19.63 -16.43 11.12
C VAL A 10 20.89 -15.56 11.17
N GLY A 11 20.84 -14.31 10.70
CA GLY A 11 21.97 -13.36 10.79
C GLY A 11 23.28 -13.86 10.16
N ILE A 12 23.19 -14.62 9.04
CA ILE A 12 24.38 -15.12 8.31
C ILE A 12 24.86 -14.02 7.36
N GLU A 13 26.18 -13.81 7.27
CA GLU A 13 26.75 -12.81 6.37
C GLU A 13 26.28 -12.99 4.91
N ALA A 14 25.74 -11.94 4.33
CA ALA A 14 25.07 -11.94 3.02
C ALA A 14 25.89 -12.56 1.89
N TRP A 15 27.20 -12.43 1.91
CA TRP A 15 28.08 -12.93 0.85
C TRP A 15 28.16 -14.47 0.81
N TRP A 16 28.15 -15.16 1.96
CA TRP A 16 28.06 -16.63 2.01
C TRP A 16 26.75 -17.15 1.45
N VAL A 17 25.66 -16.48 1.83
CA VAL A 17 24.32 -16.82 1.33
C VAL A 17 24.25 -16.60 -0.18
N ALA A 18 24.85 -15.53 -0.70
CA ALA A 18 24.92 -15.26 -2.13
C ALA A 18 25.71 -16.32 -2.90
N VAL A 19 26.85 -16.77 -2.35
CA VAL A 19 27.64 -17.86 -2.94
C VAL A 19 26.83 -19.16 -3.00
N MET A 20 26.18 -19.54 -1.90
CA MET A 20 25.33 -20.74 -1.86
C MET A 20 24.16 -20.63 -2.85
N ALA A 21 23.53 -19.48 -2.94
CA ALA A 21 22.46 -19.21 -3.90
C ALA A 21 22.93 -19.37 -5.34
N ALA A 22 24.11 -18.86 -5.68
CA ALA A 22 24.72 -18.99 -7.01
C ALA A 22 25.06 -20.46 -7.36
N VAL A 23 25.60 -21.20 -6.40
CA VAL A 23 25.88 -22.63 -6.56
C VAL A 23 24.59 -23.42 -6.81
N CYS A 24 23.55 -23.21 -5.98
CA CYS A 24 22.27 -23.86 -6.15
C CYS A 24 21.60 -23.49 -7.48
N SER A 25 21.72 -22.22 -7.93
CA SER A 25 21.21 -21.77 -9.22
C SER A 25 21.88 -22.50 -10.38
N SER A 26 23.23 -22.61 -10.32
CA SER A 26 24.03 -23.29 -11.35
C SER A 26 23.68 -24.78 -11.44
N PHE A 27 23.57 -25.45 -10.28
CA PHE A 27 23.16 -26.85 -10.20
C PHE A 27 21.72 -27.05 -10.72
N GLY A 28 20.81 -26.18 -10.34
CA GLY A 28 19.43 -26.21 -10.82
C GLY A 28 19.33 -26.02 -12.33
N TYR A 29 20.15 -25.15 -12.93
CA TYR A 29 20.21 -24.96 -14.37
C TYR A 29 20.78 -26.18 -15.11
N LEU A 30 21.84 -26.79 -14.60
CA LEU A 30 22.45 -27.98 -15.20
C LEU A 30 21.52 -29.19 -15.17
N TRP A 31 20.75 -29.36 -14.13
CA TRP A 31 19.83 -30.50 -13.94
C TRP A 31 18.35 -30.13 -14.02
N ARG A 32 18.00 -29.07 -14.76
CA ARG A 32 16.62 -28.54 -14.88
C ARG A 32 15.58 -29.50 -15.42
N ARG A 33 16.00 -30.63 -16.03
CA ARG A 33 15.09 -31.67 -16.53
C ARG A 33 14.84 -32.80 -15.52
N LYS A 34 15.35 -32.75 -14.31
CA LYS A 34 15.18 -33.73 -13.24
C LYS A 34 14.58 -33.02 -12.01
N ASN A 35 13.84 -33.80 -11.20
CA ASN A 35 13.23 -33.27 -9.95
C ASN A 35 14.26 -32.57 -9.02
N VAL A 36 15.51 -33.10 -9.03
CA VAL A 36 16.62 -32.47 -8.28
C VAL A 36 16.89 -31.02 -8.74
N GLY A 37 16.80 -30.73 -10.04
CA GLY A 37 16.97 -29.38 -10.56
C GLY A 37 15.91 -28.40 -10.09
N GLU A 38 14.65 -28.84 -10.00
CA GLU A 38 13.55 -28.02 -9.48
C GLU A 38 13.74 -27.68 -8.00
N VAL A 39 14.18 -28.65 -7.19
CA VAL A 39 14.51 -28.43 -5.77
C VAL A 39 15.69 -27.44 -5.61
N CYS A 40 16.73 -27.58 -6.43
CA CYS A 40 17.87 -26.67 -6.40
C CYS A 40 17.47 -25.24 -6.80
N ILE A 41 16.59 -25.07 -7.80
CA ILE A 41 16.07 -23.74 -8.19
C ILE A 41 15.23 -23.14 -7.05
N ALA A 42 14.34 -23.93 -6.43
CA ALA A 42 13.54 -23.46 -5.30
C ALA A 42 14.43 -23.03 -4.13
N LEU A 43 15.45 -23.82 -3.80
CA LEU A 43 16.42 -23.50 -2.74
C LEU A 43 17.21 -22.22 -3.06
N SER A 44 17.64 -22.04 -4.32
CA SER A 44 18.36 -20.84 -4.74
C SER A 44 17.52 -19.59 -4.58
N ILE A 45 16.22 -19.65 -4.89
CA ILE A 45 15.28 -18.52 -4.69
C ILE A 45 15.16 -18.17 -3.19
N VAL A 46 15.11 -19.17 -2.32
CA VAL A 46 15.09 -18.96 -0.86
C VAL A 46 16.38 -18.27 -0.39
N LEU A 47 17.54 -18.74 -0.83
CA LEU A 47 18.83 -18.18 -0.46
C LEU A 47 19.02 -16.75 -1.00
N TRP A 48 18.63 -16.48 -2.25
CA TRP A 48 18.63 -15.12 -2.79
C TRP A 48 17.72 -14.17 -2.00
N ALA A 49 16.56 -14.65 -1.54
CA ALA A 49 15.67 -13.84 -0.71
C ALA A 49 16.28 -13.55 0.67
N MET A 50 17.00 -14.50 1.29
CA MET A 50 17.76 -14.29 2.53
C MET A 50 18.85 -13.23 2.33
N CYS A 51 19.67 -13.37 1.30
CA CYS A 51 20.73 -12.40 0.96
C CYS A 51 20.16 -10.99 0.74
N ALA A 52 19.05 -10.88 0.00
CA ALA A 52 18.40 -9.59 -0.24
C ALA A 52 17.88 -8.93 1.04
N THR A 53 17.47 -9.70 2.04
CA THR A 53 17.01 -9.17 3.34
C THR A 53 18.17 -8.55 4.10
N GLU A 54 19.28 -9.24 4.20
CA GLU A 54 20.49 -8.78 4.88
C GLU A 54 21.07 -7.51 4.23
N LEU A 55 21.20 -7.50 2.90
CA LEU A 55 21.77 -6.37 2.16
C LEU A 55 20.91 -5.10 2.24
N ARG A 56 19.62 -5.23 2.50
CA ARG A 56 18.68 -4.09 2.49
C ARG A 56 18.26 -3.60 3.86
N THR A 57 18.53 -4.35 4.92
CA THR A 57 18.28 -3.88 6.28
C THR A 57 19.39 -2.90 6.68
N PRO A 58 19.10 -1.61 6.87
CA PRO A 58 20.12 -0.65 7.25
C PRO A 58 20.57 -0.93 8.69
N GLN A 59 21.84 -0.72 8.94
CA GLN A 59 22.35 -0.71 10.31
C GLN A 59 21.78 0.52 11.03
N THR A 60 20.94 0.30 12.02
CA THR A 60 20.40 1.35 12.86
C THR A 60 21.42 1.79 13.89
N LEU A 61 21.33 3.05 14.32
CA LEU A 61 22.17 3.55 15.41
C LEU A 61 21.83 2.82 16.70
N SER A 62 22.86 2.42 17.44
CA SER A 62 22.71 1.75 18.73
C SER A 62 22.77 2.71 19.91
N GLN A 63 23.41 3.87 19.75
CA GLN A 63 23.61 4.87 20.80
C GLN A 63 23.38 6.28 20.25
N PRO A 64 22.92 7.22 21.11
CA PRO A 64 22.81 8.62 20.74
C PRO A 64 24.20 9.21 20.49
N THR A 65 24.29 10.09 19.49
CA THR A 65 25.53 10.83 19.21
C THR A 65 25.55 12.16 19.93
N HIS A 66 26.74 12.71 20.15
CA HIS A 66 26.85 14.13 20.53
C HIS A 66 26.27 15.02 19.43
N PRO A 67 25.79 16.25 19.79
CA PRO A 67 25.26 17.15 18.78
C PRO A 67 26.35 17.47 17.76
N THR A 68 26.05 17.20 16.52
CA THR A 68 26.94 17.41 15.38
C THR A 68 26.20 18.08 14.24
N GLU A 69 26.97 18.64 13.33
CA GLU A 69 26.45 19.23 12.11
C GLU A 69 26.17 18.15 11.08
N HIS A 70 25.00 18.16 10.50
CA HIS A 70 24.56 17.21 9.48
C HIS A 70 24.03 17.93 8.26
N ASN A 71 24.56 17.63 7.09
CA ASN A 71 23.97 18.06 5.84
C ASN A 71 22.71 17.24 5.56
N ILE A 72 21.56 17.90 5.57
CA ILE A 72 20.26 17.25 5.42
C ILE A 72 19.55 17.73 4.16
N THR A 73 18.72 16.86 3.61
CA THR A 73 17.78 17.18 2.53
C THR A 73 16.40 16.71 2.94
N ILE A 74 15.43 17.60 2.99
CA ILE A 74 14.05 17.28 3.34
C ILE A 74 13.37 16.57 2.17
N THR A 75 12.78 15.39 2.44
CA THR A 75 12.19 14.55 1.40
C THR A 75 10.68 14.43 1.45
N THR A 76 10.06 14.83 2.56
CA THR A 76 8.59 14.88 2.72
C THR A 76 8.14 16.25 3.17
N GLU A 77 6.86 16.55 2.92
CA GLU A 77 6.22 17.75 3.47
C GLU A 77 6.26 17.67 5.00
N PRO A 78 6.75 18.71 5.70
CA PRO A 78 6.72 18.74 7.14
C PRO A 78 5.28 18.88 7.65
N TYR A 79 4.96 18.16 8.70
CA TYR A 79 3.66 18.27 9.36
C TYR A 79 3.82 18.47 10.86
N THR A 80 2.94 19.28 11.45
CA THR A 80 2.97 19.58 12.87
C THR A 80 2.29 18.47 13.67
N SER A 81 2.98 17.99 14.72
CA SER A 81 2.44 17.00 15.65
C SER A 81 2.75 17.45 17.09
N GLY A 82 1.79 18.10 17.70
CA GLY A 82 1.99 18.77 18.99
C GLY A 82 3.00 19.92 18.89
N ARG A 83 4.04 19.89 19.71
CA ARG A 83 5.12 20.89 19.72
C ARG A 83 6.12 20.71 18.56
N TRP A 84 6.13 19.56 17.90
CA TRP A 84 7.16 19.21 16.95
C TRP A 84 6.65 19.27 15.51
N GLN A 85 7.46 19.83 14.62
CA GLN A 85 7.38 19.56 13.20
C GLN A 85 8.13 18.27 12.89
N ARG A 86 7.49 17.38 12.14
CA ARG A 86 8.06 16.09 11.71
C ARG A 86 8.21 16.08 10.21
N ALA A 87 9.37 15.60 9.74
CA ALA A 87 9.64 15.38 8.32
C ALA A 87 10.57 14.17 8.16
N GLU A 88 10.67 13.69 6.95
CA GLU A 88 11.71 12.71 6.60
C GLU A 88 12.87 13.46 5.94
N ALA A 89 14.08 13.15 6.34
CA ALA A 89 15.29 13.76 5.81
C ALA A 89 16.26 12.70 5.30
N LYS A 90 17.06 13.07 4.31
CA LYS A 90 18.22 12.30 3.85
C LYS A 90 19.49 13.00 4.24
N THR A 91 20.45 12.22 4.70
CA THR A 91 21.81 12.69 5.04
C THR A 91 22.86 11.69 4.55
N VAL A 92 24.12 12.01 4.74
CA VAL A 92 25.25 11.11 4.49
C VAL A 92 25.95 10.84 5.82
N LEU A 93 25.86 9.60 6.30
CA LEU A 93 26.54 9.14 7.52
C LEU A 93 27.64 8.15 7.13
N GLY A 94 28.87 8.45 7.54
CA GLY A 94 30.02 7.57 7.21
C GLY A 94 30.19 7.28 5.73
N GLY A 95 29.88 8.24 4.85
CA GLY A 95 29.95 8.07 3.39
C GLY A 95 28.77 7.33 2.74
N ARG A 96 27.80 6.88 3.53
CA ARG A 96 26.58 6.20 3.03
C ARG A 96 25.34 7.09 3.18
N LYS A 97 24.45 7.03 2.20
CA LYS A 97 23.15 7.73 2.27
C LYS A 97 22.27 7.07 3.33
N ALA A 98 21.75 7.87 4.26
CA ALA A 98 20.89 7.45 5.36
C ALA A 98 19.59 8.25 5.36
N ASN A 99 18.48 7.58 5.68
CA ASN A 99 17.21 8.24 5.91
C ASN A 99 17.02 8.46 7.42
N LEU A 100 16.58 9.64 7.81
CA LEU A 100 16.35 10.03 9.19
C LEU A 100 14.92 10.53 9.37
N LEU A 101 14.35 10.31 10.54
CA LEU A 101 13.16 11.00 11.00
C LEU A 101 13.58 12.31 11.64
N LEU A 102 13.18 13.43 11.07
CA LEU A 102 13.49 14.76 11.55
C LEU A 102 12.41 15.25 12.52
N TYR A 103 12.86 15.80 13.64
CA TYR A 103 12.03 16.49 14.63
C TYR A 103 12.60 17.89 14.83
N ALA A 104 11.84 18.91 14.42
CA ALA A 104 12.18 20.32 14.60
C ALA A 104 11.16 20.99 15.51
N ASP A 105 11.55 22.01 16.24
CA ASP A 105 10.60 22.86 16.95
C ASP A 105 9.69 23.57 15.91
N SER A 106 8.45 23.86 16.29
CA SER A 106 7.49 24.53 15.40
C SER A 106 7.91 25.92 14.95
N SER A 107 8.89 26.52 15.62
CA SER A 107 9.49 27.80 15.22
C SER A 107 10.47 27.70 14.04
N VAL A 108 10.96 26.49 13.75
CA VAL A 108 11.89 26.28 12.63
C VAL A 108 11.12 26.08 11.35
N VAL A 109 11.38 26.92 10.35
CA VAL A 109 10.75 26.79 9.03
C VAL A 109 11.43 25.66 8.27
N VAL A 110 10.73 24.56 8.08
CA VAL A 110 11.18 23.41 7.28
C VAL A 110 10.32 23.33 6.01
N SER A 111 10.94 23.15 4.85
CA SER A 111 10.22 23.04 3.58
C SER A 111 10.67 21.83 2.76
N LEU A 112 9.75 21.32 1.93
CA LEU A 112 10.03 20.17 1.07
C LEU A 112 11.13 20.48 0.05
N GLY A 113 12.16 19.64 0.03
CA GLY A 113 13.30 19.76 -0.89
C GLY A 113 14.38 20.73 -0.40
N ALA A 114 14.20 21.38 0.75
CA ALA A 114 15.24 22.22 1.32
C ALA A 114 16.49 21.38 1.65
N LYS A 115 17.65 21.94 1.33
CA LYS A 115 18.94 21.43 1.72
C LYS A 115 19.59 22.43 2.66
N GLY A 116 20.33 21.94 3.62
CA GLY A 116 21.05 22.82 4.54
C GLY A 116 21.83 22.03 5.55
N SER A 117 22.63 22.74 6.33
CA SER A 117 23.32 22.18 7.47
C SER A 117 22.53 22.40 8.74
N ALA A 118 22.29 21.31 9.46
CA ALA A 118 21.50 21.26 10.66
C ALA A 118 22.34 20.74 11.81
N TYR A 119 22.32 21.47 12.92
CA TYR A 119 22.96 21.05 14.16
C TYR A 119 21.96 20.37 15.08
N GLY A 120 22.23 19.13 15.48
CA GLY A 120 21.27 18.40 16.28
C GLY A 120 21.79 17.08 16.87
N TYR A 121 20.94 16.47 17.71
CA TYR A 121 21.19 15.16 18.30
C TYR A 121 20.67 14.07 17.38
N LEU A 122 21.55 13.15 17.00
CA LEU A 122 21.16 11.97 16.25
C LEU A 122 20.96 10.80 17.24
N ASN A 123 19.71 10.41 17.42
CA ASN A 123 19.30 9.37 18.36
C ASN A 123 18.94 8.07 17.65
N PRO A 124 19.03 6.90 18.32
CA PRO A 124 18.47 5.66 17.84
C PRO A 124 16.98 5.81 17.51
N LEU A 125 16.46 4.89 16.69
CA LEU A 125 15.02 4.78 16.50
C LEU A 125 14.33 4.43 17.84
N PRO A 126 13.10 4.89 18.08
CA PRO A 126 12.36 4.57 19.29
C PRO A 126 12.27 3.05 19.52
N GLU A 127 12.34 2.62 20.76
CA GLU A 127 12.16 1.21 21.11
C GLU A 127 10.73 0.74 20.82
N GLY A 128 10.58 -0.56 20.53
CA GLY A 128 9.27 -1.19 20.28
C GLY A 128 8.93 -1.37 18.82
N SER A 129 7.65 -1.65 18.56
CA SER A 129 7.15 -2.02 17.22
C SER A 129 7.29 -0.91 16.20
N TYR A 130 7.15 0.35 16.62
CA TYR A 130 7.29 1.51 15.73
C TYR A 130 8.72 1.68 15.22
N GLY A 131 9.72 1.59 16.09
CA GLY A 131 11.12 1.70 15.68
C GLY A 131 11.54 0.56 14.76
N LYS A 132 11.12 -0.68 15.07
CA LYS A 132 11.34 -1.83 14.16
C LYS A 132 10.72 -1.61 12.79
N LEU A 133 9.51 -1.05 12.73
CA LEU A 133 8.86 -0.71 11.47
C LEU A 133 9.64 0.35 10.69
N MET A 134 10.14 1.39 11.37
CA MET A 134 10.93 2.45 10.73
C MET A 134 12.29 1.93 10.25
N ALA A 135 12.98 1.09 11.04
CA ALA A 135 14.21 0.42 10.61
C ALA A 135 13.98 -0.39 9.31
N ARG A 136 12.91 -1.18 9.24
CA ARG A 136 12.54 -1.95 8.04
C ARG A 136 12.16 -1.07 6.84
N ARG A 137 11.69 0.15 7.08
CA ARG A 137 11.45 1.18 6.03
C ARG A 137 12.74 1.87 5.58
N GLY A 138 13.87 1.58 6.20
CA GLY A 138 15.17 2.09 5.80
C GLY A 138 15.62 3.33 6.56
N PHE A 139 14.96 3.66 7.70
CA PHE A 139 15.42 4.72 8.59
C PHE A 139 16.50 4.20 9.53
N VAL A 140 17.53 5.04 9.74
CA VAL A 140 18.71 4.71 10.57
C VAL A 140 18.56 5.25 11.97
N GLY A 141 17.90 6.38 12.14
CA GLY A 141 17.74 7.06 13.42
C GLY A 141 16.78 8.25 13.34
N THR A 142 16.74 8.99 14.42
CA THR A 142 15.96 10.23 14.56
C THR A 142 16.90 11.41 14.78
N LEU A 143 16.68 12.53 14.08
CA LEU A 143 17.44 13.77 14.24
C LEU A 143 16.56 14.82 14.92
N TYR A 144 16.98 15.27 16.09
CA TYR A 144 16.35 16.38 16.82
C TYR A 144 17.17 17.66 16.62
N LEU A 145 16.57 18.65 15.98
CA LEU A 145 17.21 19.93 15.74
C LEU A 145 17.27 20.75 17.04
N THR A 146 18.44 21.30 17.33
CA THR A 146 18.69 22.13 18.53
C THR A 146 18.88 23.60 18.23
N SER A 147 19.12 23.95 16.95
CA SER A 147 19.32 25.32 16.51
C SER A 147 18.61 25.55 15.17
N PRO A 148 18.39 26.82 14.79
CA PRO A 148 17.93 27.16 13.46
C PRO A 148 18.83 26.50 12.41
N VAL A 149 18.20 25.99 11.35
CA VAL A 149 18.93 25.37 10.24
C VAL A 149 19.40 26.45 9.29
N ASP A 150 20.63 26.38 8.89
CA ASP A 150 21.15 27.21 7.80
C ASP A 150 20.74 26.56 6.47
N TRP A 151 19.65 27.05 5.91
CA TRP A 151 19.13 26.55 4.65
C TRP A 151 19.89 27.19 3.48
N ASP A 152 20.44 26.38 2.61
CA ASP A 152 20.99 26.83 1.33
C ASP A 152 19.86 27.46 0.50
N SER A 153 19.80 28.79 0.49
CA SER A 153 18.74 29.57 -0.15
C SER A 153 18.59 29.32 -1.67
N HIS A 154 19.60 28.72 -2.29
CA HIS A 154 19.65 28.46 -3.74
C HIS A 154 19.61 26.99 -4.16
N ASP A 155 19.76 26.04 -3.24
CA ASP A 155 19.92 24.63 -3.60
C ASP A 155 18.69 23.79 -3.17
N THR A 156 17.66 23.81 -3.99
CA THR A 156 16.52 22.92 -3.81
C THR A 156 16.81 21.58 -4.50
N ALA A 157 16.77 20.49 -3.74
CA ALA A 157 17.01 19.16 -4.29
C ALA A 157 16.00 18.82 -5.41
N THR A 158 16.52 18.39 -6.55
CA THR A 158 15.75 17.94 -7.73
C THR A 158 15.80 16.41 -7.86
N SER A 159 15.23 15.68 -6.88
CA SER A 159 15.07 14.24 -7.06
C SER A 159 13.67 13.96 -7.62
N PRO A 160 13.48 12.87 -8.41
CA PRO A 160 12.15 12.51 -8.93
C PRO A 160 11.10 12.34 -7.84
N THR A 161 11.49 11.88 -6.65
CA THR A 161 10.61 11.73 -5.49
C THR A 161 10.17 13.09 -4.94
N ILE A 162 11.08 14.07 -4.84
CA ILE A 162 10.77 15.43 -4.39
C ILE A 162 9.89 16.14 -5.43
N ALA A 163 10.18 15.97 -6.73
CA ALA A 163 9.35 16.51 -7.79
C ALA A 163 7.92 15.97 -7.71
N ALA A 164 7.75 14.65 -7.50
CA ALA A 164 6.44 14.04 -7.33
C ALA A 164 5.70 14.57 -6.09
N ARG A 165 6.41 14.76 -4.97
CA ARG A 165 5.83 15.37 -3.75
C ARG A 165 5.39 16.82 -3.97
N ARG A 166 6.17 17.62 -4.71
CA ARG A 166 5.76 18.98 -5.10
C ARG A 166 4.50 18.98 -5.96
N VAL A 167 4.37 17.99 -6.87
CA VAL A 167 3.13 17.83 -7.63
C VAL A 167 1.99 17.44 -6.69
N GLN A 168 2.21 16.51 -5.76
CA GLN A 168 1.22 16.14 -4.75
C GLN A 168 0.72 17.35 -3.97
N SER A 169 1.62 18.20 -3.43
CA SER A 169 1.24 19.40 -2.68
C SER A 169 0.41 20.39 -3.51
N ARG A 170 0.79 20.59 -4.78
CA ARG A 170 -0.03 21.44 -5.70
C ARG A 170 -1.41 20.86 -5.97
N LEU A 171 -1.54 19.52 -5.98
CA LEU A 171 -2.84 18.87 -6.15
C LEU A 171 -3.67 18.94 -4.87
N VAL A 172 -3.04 18.88 -3.68
CA VAL A 172 -3.67 19.15 -2.38
C VAL A 172 -4.24 20.57 -2.35
N GLU A 173 -3.44 21.59 -2.69
CA GLU A 173 -3.94 22.97 -2.81
C GLU A 173 -5.16 23.13 -3.74
N ARG A 174 -5.27 22.26 -4.76
CA ARG A 174 -6.47 22.24 -5.62
C ARG A 174 -7.68 21.66 -4.91
N VAL A 175 -7.50 20.66 -4.04
CA VAL A 175 -8.58 20.09 -3.23
C VAL A 175 -9.06 21.13 -2.22
N GLU A 176 -8.15 21.84 -1.54
CA GLU A 176 -8.45 22.93 -0.61
C GLU A 176 -9.35 24.02 -1.24
N ARG A 177 -9.19 24.28 -2.54
CA ARG A 177 -10.04 25.23 -3.28
C ARG A 177 -11.51 24.82 -3.40
N LEU A 178 -11.86 23.58 -3.07
CA LEU A 178 -13.26 23.17 -2.93
C LEU A 178 -13.91 23.83 -1.70
N GLY A 179 -13.12 24.21 -0.69
CA GLY A 179 -13.59 24.83 0.55
C GLY A 179 -14.48 23.90 1.35
N LEU A 180 -14.06 22.66 1.50
CA LEU A 180 -14.72 21.61 2.30
C LEU A 180 -14.49 21.88 3.80
N ALA A 181 -15.24 21.20 4.67
CA ALA A 181 -14.91 21.20 6.09
C ALA A 181 -13.57 20.44 6.34
N PRO A 182 -12.80 20.80 7.40
CA PRO A 182 -11.44 20.26 7.59
C PRO A 182 -11.36 18.73 7.59
N ASP A 183 -12.29 18.03 8.22
CA ASP A 183 -12.31 16.57 8.27
C ASP A 183 -12.75 15.94 6.94
N GLU A 184 -13.61 16.60 6.16
CA GLU A 184 -13.99 16.18 4.80
C GLU A 184 -12.80 16.34 3.85
N GLU A 185 -12.14 17.48 3.90
CA GLU A 185 -10.95 17.82 3.10
C GLU A 185 -9.83 16.81 3.35
N ALA A 186 -9.51 16.55 4.63
CA ALA A 186 -8.49 15.56 5.03
C ALA A 186 -8.80 14.15 4.50
N VAL A 187 -10.06 13.74 4.47
CA VAL A 187 -10.49 12.45 3.91
C VAL A 187 -10.30 12.42 2.39
N VAL A 188 -10.72 13.47 1.69
CA VAL A 188 -10.57 13.57 0.23
C VAL A 188 -9.09 13.55 -0.17
N GLU A 189 -8.23 14.30 0.51
CA GLU A 189 -6.78 14.32 0.29
C GLU A 189 -6.13 12.96 0.52
N ALA A 190 -6.50 12.30 1.61
CA ALA A 190 -5.97 10.98 1.96
C ALA A 190 -6.36 9.91 0.93
N MET A 191 -7.60 9.94 0.45
CA MET A 191 -8.12 8.93 -0.47
C MET A 191 -7.68 9.15 -1.92
N LEU A 192 -7.55 10.40 -2.35
CA LEU A 192 -7.19 10.76 -3.72
C LEU A 192 -5.67 10.81 -3.93
N LEU A 193 -4.95 11.43 -3.01
CA LEU A 193 -3.53 11.77 -3.15
C LEU A 193 -2.61 11.06 -2.14
N GLY A 194 -3.18 10.38 -1.14
CA GLY A 194 -2.41 9.73 -0.08
C GLY A 194 -1.84 10.68 0.98
N ALA A 195 -2.27 11.94 0.99
CA ALA A 195 -1.88 12.93 2.00
C ALA A 195 -2.71 12.70 3.28
N ARG A 196 -2.09 12.14 4.33
CA ARG A 196 -2.78 11.72 5.57
C ARG A 196 -2.43 12.57 6.78
N HIS A 197 -1.61 13.59 6.61
CA HIS A 197 -1.10 14.41 7.71
C HIS A 197 -2.20 15.29 8.34
N ASN A 198 -3.22 15.66 7.56
CA ASN A 198 -4.35 16.48 8.01
C ASN A 198 -5.47 15.70 8.72
N ILE A 199 -5.40 14.34 8.74
CA ILE A 199 -6.42 13.53 9.42
C ILE A 199 -6.30 13.70 10.93
N SER A 200 -7.36 14.21 11.56
CA SER A 200 -7.42 14.38 13.02
C SER A 200 -7.30 13.03 13.75
N PRO A 201 -6.69 13.00 14.96
CA PRO A 201 -6.61 11.76 15.76
C PRO A 201 -7.99 11.19 16.08
N THR A 202 -8.98 12.04 16.32
CA THR A 202 -10.38 11.66 16.58
C THR A 202 -11.02 10.98 15.39
N LEU A 203 -10.88 11.56 14.21
CA LEU A 203 -11.38 10.98 12.95
C LEU A 203 -10.69 9.64 12.65
N ARG A 204 -9.36 9.56 12.83
CA ARG A 204 -8.61 8.32 12.66
C ARG A 204 -9.10 7.21 13.59
N GLN A 205 -9.39 7.54 14.86
CA GLN A 205 -9.93 6.59 15.83
C GLN A 205 -11.34 6.14 15.44
N ALA A 206 -12.21 7.06 14.99
CA ALA A 206 -13.56 6.74 14.52
C ALA A 206 -13.51 5.74 13.35
N TYR A 207 -12.67 6.00 12.34
CA TYR A 207 -12.48 5.07 11.22
C TYR A 207 -11.92 3.71 11.66
N SER A 208 -11.05 3.69 12.68
CA SER A 208 -10.52 2.44 13.23
C SER A 208 -11.59 1.60 13.89
N ARG A 209 -12.40 2.20 14.78
CA ARG A 209 -13.49 1.51 15.48
C ARG A 209 -14.60 1.06 14.53
N ALA A 210 -14.91 1.87 13.51
CA ALA A 210 -15.85 1.50 12.45
C ALA A 210 -15.32 0.42 11.48
N GLY A 211 -14.03 0.01 11.57
CA GLY A 211 -13.43 -0.96 10.67
C GLY A 211 -13.10 -0.43 9.27
N ALA A 212 -13.15 0.89 9.09
CA ALA A 212 -12.98 1.58 7.82
C ALA A 212 -11.57 2.21 7.63
N SER A 213 -10.61 1.95 8.54
CA SER A 213 -9.24 2.50 8.46
C SER A 213 -8.53 2.24 7.12
N HIS A 214 -8.87 1.14 6.46
CA HIS A 214 -8.29 0.78 5.16
C HIS A 214 -8.68 1.75 4.04
N ILE A 215 -9.73 2.53 4.22
CA ILE A 215 -10.26 3.50 3.24
C ILE A 215 -9.52 4.84 3.34
N LEU A 216 -9.07 5.25 4.54
CA LEU A 216 -8.17 6.39 4.72
C LEU A 216 -6.79 6.19 4.08
N ALA A 217 -6.53 4.99 3.59
CA ALA A 217 -5.37 4.70 2.77
C ALA A 217 -5.83 4.50 1.32
N ILE A 218 -5.04 4.97 0.35
CA ILE A 218 -5.32 4.61 -1.04
C ILE A 218 -5.33 3.09 -1.15
N SER A 219 -6.50 2.53 -1.40
CA SER A 219 -6.71 1.09 -1.55
C SER A 219 -6.46 0.63 -2.98
N GLY A 220 -6.29 -0.68 -3.17
CA GLY A 220 -6.21 -1.27 -4.50
C GLY A 220 -7.45 -1.00 -5.36
N LEU A 221 -8.62 -0.85 -4.74
CA LEU A 221 -9.87 -0.48 -5.42
C LEU A 221 -9.79 0.94 -5.99
N HIS A 222 -9.31 1.91 -5.21
CA HIS A 222 -9.15 3.30 -5.66
C HIS A 222 -8.18 3.39 -6.84
N VAL A 223 -7.03 2.70 -6.75
CA VAL A 223 -6.06 2.60 -7.86
C VAL A 223 -6.68 1.93 -9.07
N GLY A 224 -7.50 0.89 -8.87
CA GLY A 224 -8.23 0.21 -9.94
C GLY A 224 -9.21 1.12 -10.68
N LEU A 225 -9.93 1.98 -9.96
CA LEU A 225 -10.82 2.98 -10.55
C LEU A 225 -10.06 4.01 -11.39
N VAL A 226 -8.98 4.56 -10.83
CA VAL A 226 -8.10 5.49 -11.55
C VAL A 226 -7.53 4.81 -12.79
N ALA A 227 -7.06 3.56 -12.67
CA ALA A 227 -6.53 2.78 -13.78
C ALA A 227 -7.57 2.53 -14.88
N MET A 228 -8.83 2.29 -14.51
CA MET A 228 -9.92 2.12 -15.46
C MET A 228 -10.17 3.42 -16.25
N VAL A 229 -10.20 4.57 -15.57
CA VAL A 229 -10.35 5.88 -16.23
C VAL A 229 -9.17 6.18 -17.14
N VAL A 230 -7.95 6.00 -16.66
CA VAL A 230 -6.73 6.22 -17.45
C VAL A 230 -6.73 5.33 -18.69
N TRP A 231 -7.06 4.04 -18.53
CA TRP A 231 -7.15 3.12 -19.63
C TRP A 231 -8.22 3.55 -20.65
N TRP A 232 -9.40 3.95 -20.18
CA TRP A 232 -10.49 4.44 -21.03
C TRP A 232 -10.09 5.72 -21.78
N LEU A 233 -9.46 6.69 -21.12
CA LEU A 233 -8.94 7.90 -21.75
C LEU A 233 -7.87 7.59 -22.82
N CYS A 234 -6.97 6.67 -22.56
CA CYS A 234 -5.99 6.21 -23.54
C CYS A 234 -6.67 5.54 -24.75
N TRP A 235 -7.85 4.93 -24.54
CA TRP A 235 -8.62 4.29 -25.61
C TRP A 235 -9.29 5.29 -26.57
N LEU A 236 -9.51 6.53 -26.13
CA LEU A 236 -10.03 7.61 -26.98
C LEU A 236 -8.99 8.12 -27.99
N LEU A 237 -7.71 7.77 -27.83
CA LEU A 237 -6.68 8.16 -28.79
C LEU A 237 -6.94 7.48 -30.16
N PRO A 238 -6.98 8.24 -31.28
CA PRO A 238 -7.32 7.73 -32.60
C PRO A 238 -6.14 7.01 -33.28
N ILE A 239 -5.54 6.03 -32.57
CA ILE A 239 -4.42 5.23 -33.09
C ILE A 239 -4.94 3.83 -33.41
N ALA A 240 -5.02 3.46 -34.68
CA ALA A 240 -5.56 2.18 -35.11
C ALA A 240 -4.53 1.04 -35.14
N GLY A 241 -5.03 -0.21 -35.14
CA GLY A 241 -4.25 -1.42 -35.35
C GLY A 241 -3.43 -1.87 -34.12
N ARG A 242 -2.61 -2.92 -34.32
CA ARG A 242 -1.82 -3.56 -33.25
C ARG A 242 -0.84 -2.58 -32.56
N ARG A 243 -0.22 -1.67 -33.33
CA ARG A 243 0.66 -0.64 -32.77
C ARG A 243 -0.10 0.32 -31.87
N GLY A 244 -1.32 0.71 -32.23
CA GLY A 244 -2.19 1.55 -31.40
C GLY A 244 -2.53 0.90 -30.06
N HIS A 245 -2.83 -0.40 -30.04
CA HIS A 245 -3.04 -1.14 -28.79
C HIS A 245 -1.82 -1.11 -27.88
N ILE A 246 -0.64 -1.37 -28.44
CA ILE A 246 0.62 -1.35 -27.67
C ILE A 246 0.88 0.04 -27.08
N VAL A 247 0.76 1.10 -27.91
CA VAL A 247 1.00 2.48 -27.46
C VAL A 247 0.04 2.89 -26.34
N ARG A 248 -1.25 2.59 -26.44
CA ARG A 248 -2.26 2.89 -25.42
C ARG A 248 -1.96 2.18 -24.10
N ASN A 249 -1.63 0.89 -24.15
CA ASN A 249 -1.33 0.10 -22.96
C ASN A 249 -0.03 0.56 -22.27
N LEU A 250 0.99 0.93 -23.05
CA LEU A 250 2.22 1.51 -22.54
C LEU A 250 1.97 2.88 -21.90
N LEU A 251 1.22 3.75 -22.59
CA LEU A 251 0.86 5.07 -22.08
C LEU A 251 0.08 4.97 -20.77
N ALA A 252 -0.94 4.11 -20.70
CA ALA A 252 -1.69 3.85 -19.49
C ALA A 252 -0.79 3.35 -18.34
N SER A 253 0.17 2.47 -18.65
CA SER A 253 1.15 1.97 -17.68
C SER A 253 2.03 3.10 -17.13
N VAL A 254 2.54 3.98 -18.00
CA VAL A 254 3.36 5.14 -17.60
C VAL A 254 2.56 6.09 -16.71
N VAL A 255 1.32 6.43 -17.10
CA VAL A 255 0.45 7.31 -16.30
C VAL A 255 0.18 6.71 -14.91
N MET A 256 -0.06 5.41 -14.82
CA MET A 256 -0.28 4.75 -13.52
C MET A 256 0.98 4.72 -12.65
N ILE A 257 2.16 4.56 -13.23
CA ILE A 257 3.43 4.65 -12.50
C ILE A 257 3.64 6.07 -11.96
N LEU A 258 3.36 7.10 -12.77
CA LEU A 258 3.43 8.50 -12.35
C LEU A 258 2.43 8.80 -11.22
N TYR A 259 1.18 8.33 -11.35
CA TYR A 259 0.18 8.45 -10.30
C TYR A 259 0.65 7.80 -8.99
N ALA A 260 1.16 6.56 -9.06
CA ALA A 260 1.70 5.87 -7.89
C ALA A 260 2.85 6.65 -7.21
N THR A 261 3.70 7.29 -8.00
CA THR A 261 4.81 8.10 -7.50
C THR A 261 4.31 9.36 -6.80
N ILE A 262 3.31 10.04 -7.36
CA ILE A 262 2.63 11.20 -6.76
C ILE A 262 1.98 10.82 -5.43
N CYS A 263 1.30 9.65 -5.37
CA CYS A 263 0.66 9.13 -4.16
C CYS A 263 1.64 8.58 -3.11
N GLY A 264 2.95 8.72 -3.30
CA GLY A 264 3.98 8.40 -2.32
C GLY A 264 4.35 6.93 -2.24
N LEU A 265 4.08 6.13 -3.28
CA LEU A 265 4.52 4.73 -3.41
C LEU A 265 4.14 3.83 -2.22
N SER A 266 2.95 4.04 -1.62
CA SER A 266 2.50 3.14 -0.56
C SER A 266 2.41 1.69 -1.06
N PRO A 267 2.66 0.66 -0.22
CA PRO A 267 2.70 -0.74 -0.66
C PRO A 267 1.43 -1.19 -1.40
N SER A 268 0.27 -0.68 -1.00
CA SER A 268 -1.02 -0.99 -1.63
C SER A 268 -1.11 -0.41 -3.05
N VAL A 269 -0.67 0.84 -3.24
CA VAL A 269 -0.65 1.52 -4.54
C VAL A 269 0.36 0.86 -5.48
N VAL A 270 1.58 0.59 -4.99
CA VAL A 270 2.64 -0.06 -5.78
C VAL A 270 2.18 -1.42 -6.29
N ARG A 271 1.58 -2.26 -5.42
CA ARG A 271 1.07 -3.56 -5.83
C ARG A 271 -0.02 -3.43 -6.91
N ALA A 272 -1.02 -2.58 -6.69
CA ALA A 272 -2.09 -2.41 -7.66
C ALA A 272 -1.58 -1.89 -9.01
N THR A 273 -0.59 -0.99 -8.99
CA THR A 273 0.07 -0.48 -10.20
C THR A 273 0.87 -1.57 -10.91
N ILE A 274 1.64 -2.40 -10.19
CA ILE A 274 2.38 -3.52 -10.78
C ILE A 274 1.41 -4.52 -11.41
N MET A 275 0.31 -4.88 -10.71
CA MET A 275 -0.71 -5.77 -11.26
C MET A 275 -1.33 -5.19 -12.53
N PHE A 276 -1.67 -3.90 -12.53
CA PHE A 276 -2.20 -3.22 -13.70
C PHE A 276 -1.22 -3.26 -14.87
N VAL A 277 0.04 -2.87 -14.65
CA VAL A 277 1.09 -2.89 -15.67
C VAL A 277 1.30 -4.31 -16.22
N THR A 278 1.32 -5.32 -15.36
CA THR A 278 1.45 -6.73 -15.78
C THR A 278 0.29 -7.15 -16.69
N VAL A 279 -0.94 -6.74 -16.36
CA VAL A 279 -2.12 -6.99 -17.21
C VAL A 279 -1.99 -6.27 -18.55
N GLN A 280 -1.55 -5.00 -18.57
CA GLN A 280 -1.35 -4.24 -19.83
C GLN A 280 -0.27 -4.90 -20.70
N MET A 281 0.81 -5.39 -20.11
CA MET A 281 1.85 -6.14 -20.83
C MET A 281 1.29 -7.45 -21.42
N ALA A 282 0.54 -8.22 -20.65
CA ALA A 282 -0.11 -9.45 -21.12
C ALA A 282 -1.05 -9.17 -22.34
N LEU A 283 -1.73 -8.01 -22.30
CA LEU A 283 -2.55 -7.55 -23.43
C LEU A 283 -1.75 -7.25 -24.68
N CYS A 284 -0.56 -6.65 -24.53
CA CYS A 284 0.33 -6.37 -25.66
C CYS A 284 0.82 -7.66 -26.36
N TYR A 285 1.06 -8.72 -25.56
CA TYR A 285 1.57 -10.00 -26.03
C TYR A 285 0.48 -11.02 -26.41
N GLY A 286 -0.80 -10.71 -26.15
CA GLY A 286 -1.93 -11.61 -26.46
C GLY A 286 -1.98 -12.87 -25.61
N THR A 287 -1.36 -12.85 -24.40
CA THR A 287 -1.31 -14.00 -23.49
C THR A 287 -2.56 -14.08 -22.60
N SER A 288 -2.88 -15.30 -22.14
CA SER A 288 -4.00 -15.52 -21.20
C SER A 288 -3.74 -14.82 -19.85
N ARG A 289 -4.80 -14.27 -19.28
CA ARG A 289 -4.75 -13.51 -18.02
C ARG A 289 -5.23 -14.41 -16.88
N SER A 290 -4.31 -14.78 -16.00
CA SER A 290 -4.65 -15.39 -14.73
C SER A 290 -4.45 -14.37 -13.63
N ALA A 291 -5.52 -14.03 -12.90
CA ALA A 291 -5.45 -13.08 -11.78
C ALA A 291 -4.49 -13.57 -10.68
N LEU A 292 -4.44 -14.89 -10.46
CA LEU A 292 -3.50 -15.48 -9.50
C LEU A 292 -2.04 -15.31 -9.95
N ASN A 293 -1.73 -15.59 -11.22
CA ASN A 293 -0.37 -15.40 -11.76
C ASN A 293 0.05 -13.93 -11.71
N THR A 294 -0.88 -13.02 -11.99
CA THR A 294 -0.64 -11.57 -11.90
C THR A 294 -0.35 -11.14 -10.45
N LEU A 295 -1.10 -11.66 -9.49
CA LEU A 295 -0.85 -11.42 -8.07
C LEU A 295 0.52 -11.98 -7.64
N CYS A 296 0.83 -13.23 -7.99
CA CYS A 296 2.12 -13.85 -7.67
C CYS A 296 3.29 -13.07 -8.29
N GLY A 297 3.16 -12.65 -9.54
CA GLY A 297 4.16 -11.82 -10.21
C GLY A 297 4.37 -10.48 -9.50
N ALA A 298 3.30 -9.78 -9.14
CA ALA A 298 3.38 -8.52 -8.41
C ALA A 298 4.04 -8.69 -7.03
N VAL A 299 3.64 -9.70 -6.28
CA VAL A 299 4.23 -10.04 -4.97
C VAL A 299 5.73 -10.33 -5.12
N THR A 300 6.11 -11.12 -6.12
CA THR A 300 7.52 -11.46 -6.37
C THR A 300 8.34 -10.20 -6.70
N ILE A 301 7.86 -9.35 -7.61
CA ILE A 301 8.54 -8.09 -7.98
C ILE A 301 8.70 -7.19 -6.74
N MET A 302 7.66 -7.04 -5.92
CA MET A 302 7.71 -6.20 -4.72
C MET A 302 8.70 -6.73 -3.68
N LEU A 303 8.75 -8.05 -3.46
CA LEU A 303 9.68 -8.66 -2.51
C LEU A 303 11.12 -8.67 -3.00
N LEU A 304 11.35 -8.81 -4.31
CA LEU A 304 12.69 -8.62 -4.90
C LEU A 304 13.14 -7.15 -4.80
N ALA A 305 12.23 -6.21 -4.99
CA ALA A 305 12.53 -4.80 -4.85
C ALA A 305 12.81 -4.39 -3.39
N ASN A 306 12.01 -4.87 -2.44
CA ASN A 306 12.24 -4.66 -1.01
C ASN A 306 11.67 -5.84 -0.19
N PRO A 307 12.52 -6.74 0.33
CA PRO A 307 12.09 -7.88 1.14
C PRO A 307 11.30 -7.48 2.39
N ASN A 308 11.62 -6.32 2.98
CA ASN A 308 10.96 -5.81 4.19
C ASN A 308 9.46 -5.51 3.99
N ASN A 309 8.99 -5.42 2.73
CA ASN A 309 7.55 -5.33 2.44
C ASN A 309 6.76 -6.51 3.04
N LEU A 310 7.38 -7.68 3.24
CA LEU A 310 6.73 -8.83 3.87
C LEU A 310 6.23 -8.52 5.29
N TYR A 311 6.92 -7.63 5.99
CA TYR A 311 6.58 -7.22 7.36
C TYR A 311 5.66 -5.99 7.40
N ASP A 312 5.41 -5.33 6.26
CA ASP A 312 4.46 -4.22 6.19
C ASP A 312 3.02 -4.75 6.23
N ILE A 313 2.26 -4.26 7.21
CA ILE A 313 0.88 -4.70 7.42
C ILE A 313 -0.02 -4.39 6.22
N SER A 314 0.21 -3.25 5.53
CA SER A 314 -0.57 -2.89 4.34
C SER A 314 -0.33 -3.87 3.20
N PHE A 315 0.91 -4.36 3.05
CA PHE A 315 1.25 -5.39 2.07
C PHE A 315 0.54 -6.71 2.41
N ARG A 316 0.66 -7.19 3.66
CA ARG A 316 0.04 -8.46 4.11
C ARG A 316 -1.47 -8.44 3.94
N LEU A 317 -2.14 -7.42 4.51
CA LEU A 317 -3.60 -7.28 4.42
C LEU A 317 -4.08 -7.29 2.97
N SER A 318 -3.36 -6.61 2.12
CA SER A 318 -3.75 -6.47 0.75
C SER A 318 -3.56 -7.74 -0.10
N VAL A 319 -2.48 -8.49 0.12
CA VAL A 319 -2.27 -9.79 -0.54
C VAL A 319 -3.33 -10.80 -0.07
N VAL A 320 -3.58 -10.85 1.23
CA VAL A 320 -4.57 -11.75 1.83
C VAL A 320 -5.99 -11.41 1.35
N ALA A 321 -6.35 -10.12 1.28
CA ALA A 321 -7.64 -9.68 0.75
C ALA A 321 -7.87 -10.14 -0.69
N VAL A 322 -6.87 -9.97 -1.57
CA VAL A 322 -6.98 -10.39 -2.98
C VAL A 322 -7.09 -11.92 -3.09
N ILE A 323 -6.32 -12.68 -2.31
CA ILE A 323 -6.45 -14.14 -2.27
C ILE A 323 -7.86 -14.54 -1.81
N GLY A 324 -8.37 -13.91 -0.74
CA GLY A 324 -9.72 -14.14 -0.24
C GLY A 324 -10.79 -13.91 -1.30
N ILE A 325 -10.67 -12.82 -2.06
CA ILE A 325 -11.59 -12.52 -3.17
C ILE A 325 -11.46 -13.58 -4.28
N LEU A 326 -10.25 -13.89 -4.73
CA LEU A 326 -10.02 -14.85 -5.83
C LEU A 326 -10.58 -16.24 -5.53
N VAL A 327 -10.51 -16.66 -4.26
CA VAL A 327 -10.98 -17.98 -3.82
C VAL A 327 -12.45 -17.95 -3.44
N GLY A 328 -12.88 -16.93 -2.70
CA GLY A 328 -14.21 -16.88 -2.06
C GLY A 328 -15.31 -16.30 -2.94
N TYR A 329 -14.98 -15.47 -3.96
CA TYR A 329 -15.98 -14.73 -4.72
C TYR A 329 -17.03 -15.63 -5.40
N ARG A 330 -16.58 -16.64 -6.17
CA ARG A 330 -17.49 -17.53 -6.89
C ARG A 330 -18.40 -18.32 -5.95
N PRO A 331 -17.90 -19.04 -4.93
CA PRO A 331 -18.74 -19.74 -3.97
C PRO A 331 -19.74 -18.82 -3.27
N MET A 332 -19.32 -17.58 -2.93
CA MET A 332 -20.17 -16.62 -2.26
C MET A 332 -21.33 -16.13 -3.15
N VAL A 333 -21.06 -15.82 -4.42
CA VAL A 333 -22.09 -15.42 -5.38
C VAL A 333 -23.05 -16.57 -5.66
N GLU A 334 -22.56 -17.80 -5.81
CA GLU A 334 -23.39 -19.00 -5.97
C GLU A 334 -24.29 -19.23 -4.75
N PHE A 335 -23.78 -19.01 -3.53
CA PHE A 335 -24.54 -19.10 -2.28
C PHE A 335 -25.69 -18.08 -2.22
N PHE A 336 -25.49 -16.86 -2.71
CA PHE A 336 -26.53 -15.85 -2.79
C PHE A 336 -27.53 -16.04 -3.96
N GLY A 337 -27.50 -17.18 -4.66
CA GLY A 337 -28.47 -17.55 -5.69
C GLY A 337 -28.10 -17.13 -7.11
N GLY A 338 -26.82 -16.81 -7.35
CA GLY A 338 -26.29 -16.48 -8.68
C GLY A 338 -26.70 -15.11 -9.21
N THR A 339 -26.07 -14.68 -10.29
CA THR A 339 -26.30 -13.36 -10.93
C THR A 339 -27.48 -13.34 -11.90
N GLU A 340 -28.25 -14.43 -12.03
CA GLU A 340 -29.23 -14.61 -13.11
C GLU A 340 -30.52 -13.81 -12.93
N ARG A 341 -30.82 -13.29 -11.75
CA ARG A 341 -32.16 -12.75 -11.45
C ARG A 341 -32.42 -11.30 -11.88
N HIS A 342 -31.44 -10.40 -11.77
CA HIS A 342 -31.51 -9.00 -12.27
C HIS A 342 -30.10 -8.42 -12.32
N ARG A 343 -29.73 -7.73 -13.40
CA ARG A 343 -28.40 -7.12 -13.59
C ARG A 343 -27.95 -6.24 -12.42
N LEU A 344 -28.86 -5.43 -11.89
CA LEU A 344 -28.57 -4.50 -10.79
C LEU A 344 -28.37 -5.23 -9.47
N LEU A 345 -29.23 -6.20 -9.15
CA LEU A 345 -29.14 -7.01 -7.94
C LEU A 345 -27.87 -7.88 -7.96
N GLY A 346 -27.54 -8.45 -9.13
CA GLY A 346 -26.30 -9.22 -9.30
C GLY A 346 -25.04 -8.37 -9.09
N ALA A 347 -25.02 -7.12 -9.56
CA ALA A 347 -23.93 -6.20 -9.32
C ALA A 347 -23.78 -5.83 -7.84
N LEU A 348 -24.89 -5.54 -7.14
CA LEU A 348 -24.89 -5.26 -5.70
C LEU A 348 -24.42 -6.47 -4.89
N LEU A 349 -24.93 -7.66 -5.18
CA LEU A 349 -24.50 -8.90 -4.53
C LEU A 349 -23.02 -9.19 -4.79
N GLY A 350 -22.52 -8.87 -6.00
CA GLY A 350 -21.10 -8.96 -6.33
C GLY A 350 -20.22 -8.07 -5.46
N VAL A 351 -20.61 -6.82 -5.24
CA VAL A 351 -19.90 -5.88 -4.35
C VAL A 351 -19.91 -6.39 -2.90
N VAL A 352 -21.06 -6.86 -2.41
CA VAL A 352 -21.19 -7.44 -1.08
C VAL A 352 -20.31 -8.69 -0.93
N ALA A 353 -20.31 -9.58 -1.93
CA ALA A 353 -19.49 -10.80 -1.92
C ALA A 353 -17.98 -10.46 -1.89
N VAL A 354 -17.52 -9.49 -2.67
CA VAL A 354 -16.13 -9.01 -2.64
C VAL A 354 -15.77 -8.47 -1.25
N GLY A 355 -16.63 -7.63 -0.67
CA GLY A 355 -16.43 -7.08 0.66
C GLY A 355 -16.35 -8.16 1.74
N LEU A 356 -17.28 -9.11 1.75
CA LEU A 356 -17.30 -10.21 2.71
C LEU A 356 -16.07 -11.13 2.57
N CYS A 357 -15.72 -11.54 1.35
CA CYS A 357 -14.54 -12.37 1.12
C CYS A 357 -13.25 -11.68 1.57
N SER A 358 -13.11 -10.41 1.27
CA SER A 358 -11.97 -9.60 1.70
C SER A 358 -11.90 -9.47 3.22
N THR A 359 -13.03 -9.13 3.87
CA THR A 359 -13.12 -8.96 5.32
C THR A 359 -12.83 -10.27 6.06
N LEU A 360 -13.46 -11.37 5.67
CA LEU A 360 -13.25 -12.67 6.30
C LEU A 360 -11.80 -13.15 6.16
N ALA A 361 -11.18 -12.95 4.99
CA ALA A 361 -9.80 -13.32 4.78
C ALA A 361 -8.83 -12.48 5.63
N THR A 362 -9.08 -11.19 5.80
CA THR A 362 -8.19 -10.29 6.54
C THR A 362 -8.45 -10.27 8.05
N LEU A 363 -9.60 -10.75 8.50
CA LEU A 363 -10.05 -10.69 9.89
C LEU A 363 -9.00 -11.18 10.92
N PRO A 364 -8.35 -12.36 10.75
CA PRO A 364 -7.37 -12.84 11.73
C PRO A 364 -6.18 -11.88 11.88
N LEU A 365 -5.72 -11.33 10.76
CA LEU A 365 -4.58 -10.43 10.74
C LEU A 365 -4.93 -9.04 11.29
N VAL A 366 -6.14 -8.55 11.03
CA VAL A 366 -6.68 -7.29 11.59
C VAL A 366 -6.82 -7.39 13.10
N ALA A 367 -7.43 -8.47 13.59
CA ALA A 367 -7.61 -8.73 15.02
C ALA A 367 -6.28 -8.76 15.78
N HIS A 368 -5.26 -9.43 15.21
CA HIS A 368 -3.92 -9.48 15.79
C HIS A 368 -3.22 -8.11 15.78
N THR A 369 -3.31 -7.38 14.66
CA THR A 369 -2.48 -6.17 14.47
C THR A 369 -3.06 -4.95 15.16
N PHE A 370 -4.39 -4.80 15.10
CA PHE A 370 -5.07 -3.62 15.61
C PHE A 370 -5.75 -3.85 16.97
N SER A 371 -5.80 -5.11 17.42
CA SER A 371 -6.48 -5.52 18.65
C SER A 371 -7.96 -5.08 18.72
N VAL A 372 -8.56 -4.79 17.58
CA VAL A 372 -9.96 -4.37 17.41
C VAL A 372 -10.57 -5.09 16.22
N VAL A 373 -11.72 -5.71 16.42
CA VAL A 373 -12.55 -6.29 15.36
C VAL A 373 -13.85 -5.51 15.27
N SER A 374 -14.08 -4.85 14.15
CA SER A 374 -15.32 -4.12 13.90
C SER A 374 -16.39 -5.04 13.35
N LEU A 375 -17.45 -5.26 14.10
CA LEU A 375 -18.65 -5.99 13.66
C LEU A 375 -19.50 -5.13 12.73
N VAL A 376 -19.61 -3.85 13.06
CA VAL A 376 -20.37 -2.87 12.26
C VAL A 376 -19.75 -2.65 10.89
N GLY A 377 -18.42 -2.79 10.77
CA GLY A 377 -17.71 -2.61 9.52
C GLY A 377 -18.23 -3.49 8.39
N ILE A 378 -18.74 -4.68 8.68
CA ILE A 378 -19.34 -5.58 7.67
C ILE A 378 -20.53 -4.92 6.98
N PHE A 379 -21.38 -4.23 7.75
CA PHE A 379 -22.58 -3.57 7.24
C PHE A 379 -22.28 -2.19 6.65
N LEU A 380 -21.25 -1.51 7.16
CA LEU A 380 -20.86 -0.18 6.71
C LEU A 380 -20.04 -0.20 5.42
N ASN A 381 -19.23 -1.22 5.22
CA ASN A 381 -18.31 -1.29 4.08
C ASN A 381 -18.97 -1.01 2.72
N PRO A 382 -20.18 -1.50 2.39
CA PRO A 382 -20.83 -1.16 1.14
C PRO A 382 -21.09 0.34 0.96
N ILE A 383 -21.53 1.03 2.02
CA ILE A 383 -21.81 2.47 1.98
C ILE A 383 -20.51 3.24 1.83
N VAL A 384 -19.51 2.91 2.66
CA VAL A 384 -18.22 3.57 2.68
C VAL A 384 -17.44 3.33 1.37
N ILE A 385 -17.59 2.17 0.74
CA ILE A 385 -17.00 1.88 -0.58
C ILE A 385 -17.67 2.73 -1.67
N LEU A 386 -18.99 2.88 -1.64
CA LEU A 386 -19.71 3.70 -2.62
C LEU A 386 -19.36 5.18 -2.50
N THR A 387 -19.37 5.72 -1.29
CA THR A 387 -18.97 7.13 -1.06
C THR A 387 -17.51 7.36 -1.43
N ALA A 388 -16.62 6.43 -1.11
CA ALA A 388 -15.22 6.46 -1.51
C ALA A 388 -15.03 6.51 -3.04
N GLN A 389 -15.83 5.77 -3.79
CA GLN A 389 -15.79 5.82 -5.26
C GLN A 389 -16.19 7.19 -5.79
N ILE A 390 -17.24 7.80 -5.21
CA ILE A 390 -17.69 9.16 -5.58
C ILE A 390 -16.59 10.18 -5.26
N ILE A 391 -15.98 10.09 -4.08
CA ILE A 391 -14.90 10.98 -3.65
C ILE A 391 -13.71 10.86 -4.60
N VAL A 392 -13.24 9.65 -4.89
CA VAL A 392 -12.04 9.45 -5.72
C VAL A 392 -12.32 9.85 -7.17
N MET A 393 -13.46 9.47 -7.75
CA MET A 393 -13.79 9.80 -9.13
C MET A 393 -14.07 11.30 -9.30
N GLY A 394 -14.91 11.87 -8.42
CA GLY A 394 -15.21 13.30 -8.44
C GLY A 394 -13.97 14.16 -8.16
N GLY A 395 -13.18 13.77 -7.16
CA GLY A 395 -11.92 14.43 -6.83
C GLY A 395 -10.90 14.35 -7.96
N LEU A 396 -10.75 13.19 -8.63
CA LEU A 396 -9.87 13.03 -9.79
C LEU A 396 -10.27 13.94 -10.95
N ILE A 397 -11.56 14.02 -11.26
CA ILE A 397 -12.09 14.91 -12.31
C ILE A 397 -11.80 16.36 -11.94
N TRP A 398 -12.10 16.76 -10.71
CA TRP A 398 -11.84 18.13 -10.21
C TRP A 398 -10.37 18.54 -10.30
N VAL A 399 -9.48 17.66 -9.82
CA VAL A 399 -8.04 17.95 -9.81
C VAL A 399 -7.45 17.96 -11.23
N SER A 400 -8.01 17.15 -12.16
CA SER A 400 -7.52 17.07 -13.53
C SER A 400 -8.01 18.19 -14.43
N LEU A 401 -9.22 18.72 -14.18
CA LEU A 401 -9.85 19.74 -15.03
C LEU A 401 -9.91 21.10 -14.31
N PRO A 402 -9.36 22.18 -14.89
CA PRO A 402 -9.36 23.52 -14.26
C PRO A 402 -10.70 24.23 -14.40
N LEU A 403 -11.82 23.55 -14.08
CA LEU A 403 -13.19 24.03 -14.28
C LEU A 403 -13.69 24.79 -13.03
N LYS A 404 -13.13 25.97 -12.75
CA LYS A 404 -13.48 26.77 -11.55
C LYS A 404 -14.97 27.06 -11.41
N TRP A 405 -15.71 27.20 -12.51
CA TRP A 405 -17.15 27.46 -12.52
C TRP A 405 -17.99 26.27 -12.02
N LEU A 406 -17.43 25.05 -12.03
CA LEU A 406 -18.05 23.83 -11.49
C LEU A 406 -17.73 23.60 -9.99
N THR A 407 -16.99 24.48 -9.32
CA THR A 407 -16.66 24.35 -7.89
C THR A 407 -17.89 24.04 -7.02
N PRO A 408 -19.05 24.74 -7.16
CA PRO A 408 -20.21 24.44 -6.33
C PRO A 408 -20.74 23.01 -6.54
N LEU A 409 -20.72 22.53 -7.78
CA LEU A 409 -21.17 21.17 -8.12
C LEU A 409 -20.24 20.11 -7.50
N PHE A 410 -18.91 20.27 -7.68
CA PHE A 410 -17.95 19.33 -7.10
C PHE A 410 -17.89 19.38 -5.57
N ARG A 411 -18.03 20.58 -4.98
CA ARG A 411 -18.20 20.72 -3.54
C ARG A 411 -19.42 19.95 -3.04
N TRP A 412 -20.55 20.04 -3.71
CA TRP A 412 -21.77 19.30 -3.34
C TRP A 412 -21.59 17.79 -3.52
N ILE A 413 -20.99 17.30 -4.63
CA ILE A 413 -20.83 15.88 -4.90
C ILE A 413 -19.75 15.27 -4.00
N VAL A 414 -18.55 15.84 -4.02
CA VAL A 414 -17.38 15.28 -3.31
C VAL A 414 -17.47 15.55 -1.81
N GLY A 415 -17.82 16.79 -1.44
CA GLY A 415 -18.01 17.16 -0.04
C GLY A 415 -19.20 16.44 0.58
N GLY A 416 -20.36 16.38 -0.09
CA GLY A 416 -21.52 15.64 0.39
C GLY A 416 -21.24 14.14 0.56
N ALA A 417 -20.45 13.52 -0.34
CA ALA A 417 -20.03 12.13 -0.18
C ALA A 417 -19.07 11.96 1.00
N ALA A 418 -18.14 12.88 1.21
CA ALA A 418 -17.21 12.87 2.34
C ALA A 418 -17.93 13.11 3.67
N GLU A 419 -18.88 14.05 3.71
CA GLU A 419 -19.74 14.31 4.87
C GLU A 419 -20.57 13.08 5.25
N VAL A 420 -21.27 12.47 4.29
CA VAL A 420 -22.03 11.23 4.53
C VAL A 420 -21.12 10.14 5.06
N GLN A 421 -19.94 9.96 4.46
CA GLN A 421 -18.98 8.95 4.91
C GLN A 421 -18.52 9.20 6.34
N ASN A 422 -18.13 10.44 6.69
CA ASN A 422 -17.68 10.80 8.03
C ASN A 422 -18.79 10.60 9.06
N ARG A 423 -20.00 11.10 8.80
CA ARG A 423 -21.15 10.93 9.71
C ARG A 423 -21.51 9.47 9.95
N VAL A 424 -21.51 8.65 8.91
CA VAL A 424 -21.80 7.20 9.01
C VAL A 424 -20.73 6.50 9.85
N VAL A 425 -19.46 6.82 9.63
CA VAL A 425 -18.34 6.27 10.39
C VAL A 425 -18.34 6.72 11.84
N GLU A 426 -18.59 8.00 12.11
CA GLU A 426 -18.70 8.55 13.47
C GLU A 426 -19.85 7.92 14.24
N TYR A 427 -21.05 7.85 13.65
CA TYR A 427 -22.19 7.17 14.26
C TYR A 427 -21.88 5.72 14.62
N ALA A 428 -21.27 4.98 13.69
CA ALA A 428 -20.90 3.59 13.90
C ALA A 428 -19.82 3.41 14.97
N SER A 429 -18.86 4.32 15.04
CA SER A 429 -17.79 4.29 16.05
C SER A 429 -18.32 4.51 17.48
N GLY A 430 -19.46 5.18 17.62
CA GLY A 430 -20.15 5.42 18.89
C GLY A 430 -20.96 4.22 19.40
N LEU A 431 -21.22 3.19 18.57
CA LEU A 431 -21.97 2.02 18.99
C LEU A 431 -21.14 1.14 19.91
N SER A 432 -21.62 0.88 21.13
CA SER A 432 -20.92 0.08 22.14
C SER A 432 -20.64 -1.36 21.71
N TRP A 433 -21.48 -1.94 20.88
CA TRP A 433 -21.34 -3.28 20.30
C TRP A 433 -20.62 -3.28 18.94
N GLY A 434 -20.34 -2.10 18.39
CA GLY A 434 -19.81 -1.92 17.03
C GLY A 434 -18.41 -2.44 16.83
N ALA A 435 -17.62 -2.51 17.89
CA ALA A 435 -16.25 -3.00 17.86
C ALA A 435 -15.95 -3.82 19.12
N ILE A 436 -15.29 -4.96 18.94
CA ILE A 436 -14.80 -5.80 20.02
C ILE A 436 -13.30 -5.61 20.13
N GLU A 437 -12.82 -5.18 21.28
CA GLU A 437 -11.40 -5.15 21.59
C GLU A 437 -10.94 -6.57 21.96
N CYS A 438 -10.03 -7.13 21.20
CA CYS A 438 -9.50 -8.46 21.43
C CYS A 438 -8.03 -8.53 21.03
N THR A 439 -7.20 -9.08 21.92
CA THR A 439 -5.79 -9.38 21.63
C THR A 439 -5.69 -10.81 21.13
N VAL A 440 -5.39 -10.98 19.84
CA VAL A 440 -5.25 -12.30 19.22
C VAL A 440 -3.76 -12.62 19.10
N PRO A 441 -3.26 -13.69 19.75
CA PRO A 441 -1.85 -14.09 19.62
C PRO A 441 -1.55 -14.65 18.23
N GLU A 442 -0.27 -14.58 17.81
CA GLU A 442 0.17 -14.97 16.45
C GLU A 442 -0.17 -16.42 16.08
N TRP A 443 -0.13 -17.34 17.07
CA TRP A 443 -0.45 -18.74 16.80
C TRP A 443 -1.92 -18.96 16.38
N ILE A 444 -2.86 -18.15 16.90
CA ILE A 444 -4.28 -18.22 16.47
C ILE A 444 -4.40 -17.76 15.01
N VAL A 445 -3.65 -16.72 14.61
CA VAL A 445 -3.61 -16.26 13.21
C VAL A 445 -3.08 -17.36 12.30
N ALA A 446 -2.00 -18.04 12.71
CA ALA A 446 -1.42 -19.16 11.96
C ALA A 446 -2.42 -20.31 11.82
N VAL A 447 -3.11 -20.69 12.89
CA VAL A 447 -4.14 -21.73 12.87
C VAL A 447 -5.32 -21.32 11.97
N ALA A 448 -5.80 -20.09 12.06
CA ALA A 448 -6.90 -19.61 11.23
C ALA A 448 -6.56 -19.70 9.73
N TYR A 449 -5.36 -19.25 9.33
CA TYR A 449 -4.94 -19.38 7.94
C TYR A 449 -4.66 -20.83 7.52
N GLY A 450 -4.15 -21.67 8.43
CA GLY A 450 -4.01 -23.13 8.20
C GLY A 450 -5.36 -23.78 7.90
N LEU A 451 -6.39 -23.47 8.69
CA LEU A 451 -7.76 -23.97 8.48
C LEU A 451 -8.37 -23.44 7.17
N MET A 452 -8.16 -22.16 6.86
CA MET A 452 -8.61 -21.59 5.59
C MET A 452 -7.96 -22.30 4.40
N LEU A 453 -6.66 -22.53 4.45
CA LEU A 453 -5.93 -23.24 3.40
C LEU A 453 -6.40 -24.70 3.26
N ALA A 454 -6.58 -25.40 4.38
CA ALA A 454 -7.12 -26.78 4.40
C ALA A 454 -8.54 -26.82 3.80
N GLY A 455 -9.39 -25.85 4.11
CA GLY A 455 -10.73 -25.72 3.52
C GLY A 455 -10.69 -25.51 2.01
N ILE A 456 -9.79 -24.66 1.52
CA ILE A 456 -9.58 -24.43 0.07
C ILE A 456 -9.15 -25.71 -0.63
N ILE A 457 -8.16 -26.41 -0.06
CA ILE A 457 -7.65 -27.68 -0.61
C ILE A 457 -8.76 -28.74 -0.62
N ALA A 458 -9.51 -28.89 0.48
CA ALA A 458 -10.62 -29.83 0.58
C ALA A 458 -11.72 -29.55 -0.47
N ALA A 459 -12.06 -28.26 -0.67
CA ALA A 459 -13.04 -27.85 -1.68
C ALA A 459 -12.55 -28.15 -3.11
N ALA A 460 -11.26 -27.92 -3.40
CA ALA A 460 -10.66 -28.24 -4.69
C ALA A 460 -10.69 -29.76 -4.98
N LEU A 461 -10.28 -30.57 -4.01
CA LEU A 461 -10.31 -32.04 -4.12
C LEU A 461 -11.73 -32.60 -4.26
N TRP A 462 -12.69 -32.02 -3.55
CA TRP A 462 -14.10 -32.41 -3.67
C TRP A 462 -14.66 -32.13 -5.06
N LYS A 463 -14.32 -30.97 -5.64
CA LYS A 463 -14.71 -30.58 -6.99
C LYS A 463 -14.13 -31.54 -8.05
N GLU A 464 -12.86 -31.91 -7.93
CA GLU A 464 -12.24 -32.91 -8.82
C GLU A 464 -12.93 -34.24 -8.74
N ARG A 465 -13.21 -34.78 -7.53
CA ARG A 465 -13.94 -36.03 -7.33
C ARG A 465 -15.34 -36.01 -7.94
N LYS A 466 -16.03 -34.89 -7.91
CA LYS A 466 -17.36 -34.73 -8.54
C LYS A 466 -17.29 -34.82 -10.07
N ILE A 467 -16.24 -34.21 -10.67
CA ILE A 467 -16.02 -34.25 -12.12
C ILE A 467 -15.71 -35.68 -12.59
N TRP A 468 -14.91 -36.42 -11.83
CA TRP A 468 -14.62 -37.84 -12.13
C TRP A 468 -15.87 -38.73 -12.06
N ARG A 469 -16.76 -38.52 -11.09
CA ARG A 469 -18.02 -39.27 -10.96
C ARG A 469 -19.05 -38.98 -12.05
N ILE A 470 -18.94 -37.89 -12.76
CA ILE A 470 -19.83 -37.53 -13.88
C ILE A 470 -19.29 -38.08 -15.21
N LYS A 471 -17.97 -38.40 -15.26
CA LYS A 471 -17.33 -38.96 -16.45
C LYS A 471 -17.19 -40.49 -16.42
N SER A 472 -17.43 -41.14 -15.28
CA SER A 472 -17.57 -42.60 -15.12
C SER A 472 -19.04 -43.00 -15.18
#